data_63463428c21c8c98e59c81d1792c84a3
#
_entry.id   63463428c21c8c98e59c81d1792c84a3
#
_cell.length_a   1.000
_cell.length_b   1.000
_cell.length_c   1.000
_cell.angle_alpha   90.00
_cell.angle_beta   90.00
_cell.angle_gamma   90.00
#
_symmetry.space_group_name_H-M   'P 1'
#
loop_
_entity.id
_entity.type
_entity.pdbx_description
1 polymer ?
#
loop_
_entity_poly.entity_id
_entity_poly.type
_entity_poly.pdbx_seq_one_letter_code
_entity_poly.pdbx_strand_id
1 'polypeptide(L)'
;DERGILSPASLRRVISRKTALVIIAHASNVTGLIQPIAQLGAVCRERGVPLLVDAAQTAGMADVSPDVLCADMVAMPGHKGLLGPQGTGLLVLGYGMNPEPLLLGGTGSMRESVRQPEMVPDRYESGTVNLPGIAGLYAGVKFVRAHRAEIEEYELALCDRLRARLREIPGVRILCDDGQAHMAITSIVVPGHDGGALADALDAADIAVRAGLHCAPAVHAWLGTLQS
;
A
#
# COMPACT_ATOMS: atom_id res chain seq x y z
N ASP A 1 10.76 -7.36 -13.08
CA ASP A 1 12.14 -7.53 -13.50
C ASP A 1 13.05 -7.79 -12.30
N GLU A 2 14.34 -7.91 -12.50
CA GLU A 2 15.32 -8.21 -11.45
C GLU A 2 15.42 -7.09 -10.39
N ARG A 3 14.94 -5.89 -10.71
CA ARG A 3 14.88 -4.74 -9.79
C ARG A 3 13.59 -4.68 -8.98
N GLY A 4 12.67 -5.64 -9.14
CA GLY A 4 11.39 -5.67 -8.43
C GLY A 4 10.31 -4.77 -9.04
N ILE A 5 10.52 -4.24 -10.24
CA ILE A 5 9.55 -3.40 -10.94
C ILE A 5 8.73 -4.24 -11.92
N LEU A 6 7.42 -4.10 -11.85
CA LEU A 6 6.49 -4.78 -12.74
C LEU A 6 6.57 -4.18 -14.16
N SER A 7 6.69 -5.06 -15.15
CA SER A 7 6.75 -4.65 -16.55
C SER A 7 5.37 -4.72 -17.19
N PRO A 8 4.90 -3.65 -17.89
CA PRO A 8 3.69 -3.69 -18.70
C PRO A 8 3.67 -4.84 -19.73
N ALA A 9 4.84 -5.15 -20.32
CA ALA A 9 4.96 -6.25 -21.26
C ALA A 9 4.73 -7.62 -20.58
N SER A 10 5.21 -7.79 -19.34
CA SER A 10 4.95 -9.02 -18.58
C SER A 10 3.49 -9.13 -18.18
N LEU A 11 2.86 -8.04 -17.78
CA LEU A 11 1.43 -8.01 -17.47
C LEU A 11 0.59 -8.41 -18.69
N ARG A 12 0.89 -7.86 -19.88
CA ARG A 12 0.21 -8.24 -21.13
C ARG A 12 0.25 -9.73 -21.44
N ARG A 13 1.34 -10.41 -21.07
CA ARG A 13 1.49 -11.86 -21.32
C ARG A 13 0.66 -12.72 -20.37
N VAL A 14 0.42 -12.25 -19.14
CA VAL A 14 -0.30 -13.04 -18.13
C VAL A 14 -1.81 -12.79 -18.12
N ILE A 15 -2.25 -11.60 -18.56
CA ILE A 15 -3.69 -11.31 -18.71
C ILE A 15 -4.28 -12.18 -19.84
N SER A 16 -5.35 -12.87 -19.52
CA SER A 16 -6.10 -13.72 -20.44
C SER A 16 -7.61 -13.45 -20.36
N ARG A 17 -8.39 -14.11 -21.21
CA ARG A 17 -9.87 -14.07 -21.15
C ARG A 17 -10.45 -14.61 -19.84
N LYS A 18 -9.66 -15.32 -19.03
CA LYS A 18 -10.05 -15.84 -17.71
C LYS A 18 -9.68 -14.91 -16.57
N THR A 19 -8.97 -13.81 -16.84
CA THR A 19 -8.57 -12.85 -15.82
C THR A 19 -9.77 -11.95 -15.51
N ALA A 20 -10.31 -12.07 -14.30
CA ALA A 20 -11.46 -11.29 -13.86
C ALA A 20 -11.05 -9.95 -13.22
N LEU A 21 -9.87 -9.90 -12.62
CA LEU A 21 -9.36 -8.74 -11.88
C LEU A 21 -7.83 -8.81 -11.83
N VAL A 22 -7.19 -7.66 -11.92
CA VAL A 22 -5.77 -7.48 -11.60
C VAL A 22 -5.68 -6.72 -10.28
N ILE A 23 -4.85 -7.20 -9.34
CA ILE A 23 -4.59 -6.54 -8.06
C ILE A 23 -3.10 -6.28 -7.95
N ILE A 24 -2.71 -5.03 -7.68
CA ILE A 24 -1.30 -4.64 -7.57
C ILE A 24 -1.12 -3.73 -6.35
N ALA A 25 -0.11 -4.03 -5.52
CA ALA A 25 0.35 -3.09 -4.51
C ALA A 25 1.10 -1.92 -5.17
N HIS A 26 0.72 -0.68 -4.85
CA HIS A 26 1.35 0.51 -5.43
C HIS A 26 2.82 0.66 -5.00
N ALA A 27 3.11 0.35 -3.74
CA ALA A 27 4.49 0.28 -3.26
C ALA A 27 4.70 -0.89 -2.31
N SER A 28 5.93 -1.41 -2.29
CA SER A 28 6.33 -2.48 -1.39
C SER A 28 6.52 -1.97 0.04
N ASN A 29 5.95 -2.66 1.01
CA ASN A 29 6.17 -2.39 2.44
C ASN A 29 7.54 -2.88 2.95
N VAL A 30 8.29 -3.59 2.14
CA VAL A 30 9.66 -4.07 2.46
C VAL A 30 10.69 -3.19 1.79
N THR A 31 10.62 -3.04 0.47
CA THR A 31 11.64 -2.35 -0.30
C THR A 31 11.36 -0.86 -0.50
N GLY A 32 10.12 -0.43 -0.29
CA GLY A 32 9.68 0.93 -0.62
C GLY A 32 9.47 1.18 -2.12
N LEU A 33 9.84 0.23 -3.00
CA LEU A 33 9.75 0.40 -4.45
C LEU A 33 8.32 0.73 -4.89
N ILE A 34 8.19 1.78 -5.68
CA ILE A 34 6.92 2.24 -6.26
C ILE A 34 6.74 1.58 -7.63
N GLN A 35 5.58 0.98 -7.86
CA GLN A 35 5.23 0.34 -9.12
C GLN A 35 4.67 1.34 -10.13
N PRO A 36 4.91 1.17 -11.44
CA PRO A 36 4.43 2.07 -12.48
C PRO A 36 2.92 1.84 -12.78
N ILE A 37 2.06 2.08 -11.79
CA ILE A 37 0.65 1.69 -11.81
C ILE A 37 -0.09 2.28 -13.02
N ALA A 38 0.11 3.54 -13.36
CA ALA A 38 -0.58 4.15 -14.51
C ALA A 38 -0.29 3.40 -15.83
N GLN A 39 0.94 2.94 -16.02
CA GLN A 39 1.32 2.15 -17.20
C GLN A 39 0.69 0.74 -17.17
N LEU A 40 0.62 0.13 -15.99
CA LEU A 40 -0.01 -1.18 -15.79
C LEU A 40 -1.54 -1.07 -15.95
N GLY A 41 -2.15 0.01 -15.45
CA GLY A 41 -3.57 0.31 -15.62
C GLY A 41 -3.96 0.51 -17.08
N ALA A 42 -3.10 1.19 -17.86
CA ALA A 42 -3.31 1.30 -19.31
C ALA A 42 -3.39 -0.07 -19.99
N VAL A 43 -2.54 -1.03 -19.57
CA VAL A 43 -2.59 -2.42 -20.06
C VAL A 43 -3.89 -3.12 -19.65
N CYS A 44 -4.33 -2.94 -18.39
CA CYS A 44 -5.58 -3.50 -17.90
C CYS A 44 -6.78 -2.97 -18.70
N ARG A 45 -6.82 -1.66 -18.94
CA ARG A 45 -7.86 -1.00 -19.75
C ARG A 45 -7.86 -1.48 -21.19
N GLU A 46 -6.68 -1.63 -21.84
CA GLU A 46 -6.53 -2.20 -23.18
C GLU A 46 -7.11 -3.64 -23.27
N ARG A 47 -7.01 -4.40 -22.18
CA ARG A 47 -7.48 -5.78 -22.08
C ARG A 47 -8.92 -5.92 -21.56
N GLY A 48 -9.56 -4.83 -21.17
CA GLY A 48 -10.90 -4.84 -20.58
C GLY A 48 -10.97 -5.57 -19.23
N VAL A 49 -9.88 -5.56 -18.45
CA VAL A 49 -9.79 -6.20 -17.14
C VAL A 49 -9.66 -5.11 -16.07
N PRO A 50 -10.51 -5.07 -15.05
CA PRO A 50 -10.43 -4.07 -14.00
C PRO A 50 -9.14 -4.21 -13.18
N LEU A 51 -8.62 -3.05 -12.73
CA LEU A 51 -7.46 -2.93 -11.86
C LEU A 51 -7.87 -2.42 -10.47
N LEU A 52 -7.54 -3.19 -9.44
CA LEU A 52 -7.55 -2.74 -8.05
C LEU A 52 -6.13 -2.45 -7.58
N VAL A 53 -5.91 -1.26 -7.05
CA VAL A 53 -4.63 -0.85 -6.48
C VAL A 53 -4.70 -0.91 -4.97
N ASP A 54 -3.77 -1.65 -4.36
CA ASP A 54 -3.51 -1.56 -2.93
C ASP A 54 -2.55 -0.38 -2.68
N ALA A 55 -3.11 0.73 -2.20
CA ALA A 55 -2.38 1.95 -1.86
C ALA A 55 -1.99 2.01 -0.38
N ALA A 56 -1.88 0.87 0.30
CA ALA A 56 -1.63 0.83 1.74
C ALA A 56 -0.32 1.52 2.19
N GLN A 57 0.66 1.65 1.31
CA GLN A 57 1.91 2.34 1.61
C GLN A 57 1.95 3.76 1.03
N THR A 58 1.12 4.07 0.05
CA THR A 58 1.23 5.32 -0.71
C THR A 58 0.11 6.32 -0.42
N ALA A 59 -1.03 5.84 0.09
CA ALA A 59 -2.13 6.73 0.49
C ALA A 59 -1.66 7.70 1.57
N GLY A 60 -1.90 9.00 1.34
CA GLY A 60 -1.44 10.07 2.21
C GLY A 60 -0.06 10.63 1.88
N MET A 61 0.76 9.88 1.13
CA MET A 61 2.12 10.24 0.76
C MET A 61 2.25 10.60 -0.73
N ALA A 62 1.54 9.87 -1.59
CA ALA A 62 1.50 10.10 -3.03
C ALA A 62 0.06 10.39 -3.50
N ASP A 63 -0.09 10.84 -4.74
CA ASP A 63 -1.41 10.93 -5.36
C ASP A 63 -1.88 9.53 -5.77
N VAL A 64 -2.92 9.07 -5.12
CA VAL A 64 -3.51 7.74 -5.32
C VAL A 64 -4.92 7.83 -5.93
N SER A 65 -5.25 8.96 -6.56
CA SER A 65 -6.54 9.08 -7.25
C SER A 65 -6.66 8.05 -8.39
N PRO A 66 -7.84 7.45 -8.58
CA PRO A 66 -8.06 6.46 -9.63
C PRO A 66 -7.65 6.97 -11.03
N ASP A 67 -7.89 8.23 -11.31
CA ASP A 67 -7.56 8.85 -12.61
C ASP A 67 -6.04 8.90 -12.85
N VAL A 68 -5.26 9.33 -11.85
CA VAL A 68 -3.79 9.39 -11.93
C VAL A 68 -3.19 7.98 -12.04
N LEU A 69 -3.76 7.03 -11.30
CA LEU A 69 -3.30 5.64 -11.32
C LEU A 69 -3.83 4.83 -12.52
N CYS A 70 -4.74 5.36 -13.31
CA CYS A 70 -5.49 4.60 -14.31
C CYS A 70 -6.12 3.32 -13.72
N ALA A 71 -6.60 3.40 -12.48
CA ALA A 71 -7.17 2.30 -11.71
C ALA A 71 -8.70 2.37 -11.67
N ASP A 72 -9.34 1.21 -11.58
CA ASP A 72 -10.79 1.12 -11.42
C ASP A 72 -11.20 1.13 -9.95
N MET A 73 -10.32 0.64 -9.07
CA MET A 73 -10.53 0.61 -7.63
C MET A 73 -9.23 0.90 -6.89
N VAL A 74 -9.33 1.58 -5.75
CA VAL A 74 -8.18 1.85 -4.86
C VAL A 74 -8.56 1.53 -3.43
N ALA A 75 -7.79 0.64 -2.79
CA ALA A 75 -7.97 0.27 -1.39
C ALA A 75 -6.85 0.85 -0.53
N MET A 76 -7.19 1.36 0.65
CA MET A 76 -6.22 1.95 1.56
C MET A 76 -6.65 1.85 3.03
N PRO A 77 -5.75 1.48 3.96
CA PRO A 77 -6.03 1.48 5.38
C PRO A 77 -5.98 2.90 5.96
N GLY A 78 -6.83 3.16 6.94
CA GLY A 78 -6.88 4.48 7.59
C GLY A 78 -5.70 4.76 8.53
N HIS A 79 -5.12 3.71 9.13
CA HIS A 79 -4.14 3.82 10.22
C HIS A 79 -2.67 3.97 9.77
N LYS A 80 -2.41 4.12 8.46
CA LYS A 80 -1.08 4.39 7.92
C LYS A 80 -0.95 5.85 7.50
N GLY A 81 -0.50 6.16 6.30
CA GLY A 81 -0.27 7.53 5.84
C GLY A 81 -1.51 8.45 5.85
N LEU A 82 -2.72 7.90 6.02
CA LEU A 82 -3.93 8.70 6.24
C LEU A 82 -4.11 9.17 7.68
N LEU A 83 -3.26 8.76 8.63
CA LEU A 83 -3.22 9.16 10.03
C LEU A 83 -4.55 8.97 10.79
N GLY A 84 -5.37 8.03 10.35
CA GLY A 84 -6.62 7.67 11.00
C GLY A 84 -6.47 6.54 12.03
N PRO A 85 -7.54 6.22 12.78
CA PRO A 85 -7.53 5.14 13.75
C PRO A 85 -7.44 3.75 13.09
N GLN A 86 -6.94 2.78 13.86
CA GLN A 86 -7.02 1.37 13.48
C GLN A 86 -8.47 0.92 13.26
N GLY A 87 -8.68 -0.08 12.41
CA GLY A 87 -10.02 -0.58 12.07
C GLY A 87 -10.81 0.34 11.13
N THR A 88 -10.16 1.33 10.52
CA THR A 88 -10.72 2.17 9.46
C THR A 88 -9.96 2.00 8.15
N GLY A 89 -10.61 2.31 7.05
CA GLY A 89 -10.03 2.28 5.72
C GLY A 89 -10.99 2.82 4.67
N LEU A 90 -10.53 2.90 3.45
CA LEU A 90 -11.29 3.39 2.32
C LEU A 90 -11.16 2.42 1.15
N LEU A 91 -12.27 2.15 0.47
CA LEU A 91 -12.31 1.58 -0.87
C LEU A 91 -12.93 2.62 -1.80
N VAL A 92 -12.12 3.15 -2.70
CA VAL A 92 -12.59 4.07 -3.73
C VAL A 92 -12.99 3.23 -4.95
N LEU A 93 -14.21 3.41 -5.40
CA LEU A 93 -14.75 2.75 -6.59
C LEU A 93 -14.80 3.78 -7.73
N GLY A 94 -14.17 3.44 -8.85
CA GLY A 94 -14.26 4.20 -10.09
C GLY A 94 -15.65 4.12 -10.70
N TYR A 95 -15.91 4.99 -11.66
CA TYR A 95 -17.22 5.04 -12.33
C TYR A 95 -17.58 3.70 -12.99
N GLY A 96 -18.79 3.22 -12.70
CA GLY A 96 -19.30 1.94 -13.22
C GLY A 96 -18.83 0.70 -12.47
N MET A 97 -17.95 0.82 -11.47
CA MET A 97 -17.55 -0.28 -10.63
C MET A 97 -18.62 -0.57 -9.56
N ASN A 98 -19.11 -1.80 -9.56
CA ASN A 98 -20.13 -2.27 -8.63
C ASN A 98 -19.87 -3.73 -8.24
N PRO A 99 -18.78 -4.01 -7.50
CA PRO A 99 -18.49 -5.37 -7.05
C PRO A 99 -19.59 -5.91 -6.13
N GLU A 100 -19.72 -7.23 -6.04
CA GLU A 100 -20.64 -7.83 -5.08
C GLU A 100 -20.12 -7.60 -3.64
N PRO A 101 -21.00 -7.21 -2.70
CA PRO A 101 -20.62 -7.05 -1.31
C PRO A 101 -20.22 -8.39 -0.69
N LEU A 102 -19.08 -8.42 0.00
CA LEU A 102 -18.59 -9.60 0.70
C LEU A 102 -19.38 -9.89 1.98
N LEU A 103 -19.80 -8.84 2.68
CA LEU A 103 -20.57 -8.91 3.92
C LEU A 103 -21.96 -8.33 3.69
N LEU A 104 -22.97 -9.07 4.08
CA LEU A 104 -24.37 -8.68 4.00
C LEU A 104 -24.93 -8.53 5.41
N GLY A 105 -25.81 -7.54 5.62
CA GLY A 105 -26.45 -7.33 6.93
C GLY A 105 -27.26 -6.05 6.96
N GLY A 106 -27.94 -5.81 8.08
CA GLY A 106 -28.74 -4.60 8.26
C GLY A 106 -27.87 -3.34 8.19
N THR A 107 -28.26 -2.39 7.35
CA THR A 107 -27.58 -1.10 7.17
C THR A 107 -28.30 0.06 7.86
N GLY A 108 -29.56 -0.16 8.29
CA GLY A 108 -30.40 0.85 8.91
C GLY A 108 -31.13 1.79 7.94
N SER A 109 -30.74 1.81 6.66
CA SER A 109 -31.31 2.71 5.64
C SER A 109 -32.60 2.20 4.99
N MET A 110 -32.75 0.88 4.85
CA MET A 110 -33.93 0.23 4.23
C MET A 110 -34.49 -0.83 5.15
N ARG A 111 -35.16 -0.40 6.24
CA ARG A 111 -35.62 -1.27 7.34
C ARG A 111 -36.66 -2.32 6.90
N GLU A 112 -37.42 -2.05 5.86
CA GLU A 112 -38.50 -2.92 5.36
C GLU A 112 -38.02 -3.93 4.31
N SER A 113 -36.77 -3.79 3.82
CA SER A 113 -36.19 -4.67 2.81
C SER A 113 -35.50 -5.86 3.46
N VAL A 114 -35.73 -7.05 2.93
CA VAL A 114 -34.98 -8.28 3.26
C VAL A 114 -33.72 -8.43 2.38
N ARG A 115 -33.49 -7.49 1.47
CA ARG A 115 -32.34 -7.50 0.57
C ARG A 115 -31.37 -6.39 0.96
N GLN A 116 -30.07 -6.62 0.66
CA GLN A 116 -29.03 -5.60 0.79
C GLN A 116 -29.38 -4.39 -0.09
N PRO A 117 -29.22 -3.15 0.42
CA PRO A 117 -29.40 -1.95 -0.40
C PRO A 117 -28.48 -1.95 -1.62
N GLU A 118 -28.95 -1.35 -2.71
CA GLU A 118 -28.10 -1.18 -3.90
C GLU A 118 -27.33 0.15 -3.89
N MET A 119 -27.76 1.08 -3.06
CA MET A 119 -27.18 2.42 -2.96
C MET A 119 -25.85 2.39 -2.19
N VAL A 120 -24.82 2.98 -2.77
CA VAL A 120 -23.52 3.20 -2.12
C VAL A 120 -23.62 4.45 -1.22
N PRO A 121 -23.06 4.43 0.02
CA PRO A 121 -22.18 3.40 0.59
C PRO A 121 -22.88 2.21 1.24
N ASP A 122 -24.17 2.26 1.51
CA ASP A 122 -24.92 1.28 2.31
C ASP A 122 -24.81 -0.15 1.75
N ARG A 123 -24.64 -0.30 0.42
CA ARG A 123 -24.43 -1.59 -0.21
C ARG A 123 -23.23 -2.35 0.40
N TYR A 124 -22.20 -1.64 0.85
CA TYR A 124 -20.93 -2.20 1.34
C TYR A 124 -20.74 -2.06 2.85
N GLU A 125 -21.62 -1.34 3.53
CA GLU A 125 -21.55 -1.02 4.95
C GLU A 125 -22.59 -1.80 5.75
N SER A 126 -22.32 -3.08 6.05
CA SER A 126 -23.22 -3.88 6.86
C SER A 126 -22.99 -3.67 8.36
N GLY A 127 -24.09 -3.55 9.13
CA GLY A 127 -24.05 -3.31 10.57
C GLY A 127 -23.98 -1.83 10.95
N THR A 128 -23.74 -1.57 12.24
CA THR A 128 -23.56 -0.21 12.74
C THR A 128 -22.20 0.32 12.40
N VAL A 129 -22.15 1.42 11.66
CA VAL A 129 -20.90 2.05 11.20
C VAL A 129 -20.07 2.56 12.37
N ASN A 130 -18.75 2.38 12.31
CA ASN A 130 -17.80 2.91 13.29
C ASN A 130 -17.66 4.45 13.17
N LEU A 131 -18.67 5.18 13.58
CA LEU A 131 -18.72 6.64 13.46
C LEU A 131 -17.52 7.36 14.14
N PRO A 132 -17.09 6.99 15.37
CA PRO A 132 -15.92 7.59 16.00
C PRO A 132 -14.64 7.36 15.17
N GLY A 133 -14.45 6.16 14.64
CA GLY A 133 -13.30 5.83 13.79
C GLY A 133 -13.32 6.62 12.48
N ILE A 134 -14.48 6.76 11.85
CA ILE A 134 -14.64 7.54 10.60
C ILE A 134 -14.37 9.02 10.85
N ALA A 135 -14.85 9.57 11.98
CA ALA A 135 -14.57 10.95 12.35
C ALA A 135 -13.06 11.20 12.56
N GLY A 136 -12.37 10.25 13.21
CA GLY A 136 -10.92 10.28 13.36
C GLY A 136 -10.19 10.18 12.02
N LEU A 137 -10.62 9.27 11.14
CA LEU A 137 -10.06 9.14 9.79
C LEU A 137 -10.27 10.43 8.97
N TYR A 138 -11.44 11.05 9.06
CA TYR A 138 -11.71 12.32 8.41
C TYR A 138 -10.74 13.43 8.86
N ALA A 139 -10.47 13.51 10.18
CA ALA A 139 -9.51 14.47 10.71
C ALA A 139 -8.08 14.21 10.18
N GLY A 140 -7.65 12.95 10.15
CA GLY A 140 -6.36 12.53 9.58
C GLY A 140 -6.24 12.89 8.09
N VAL A 141 -7.22 12.50 7.28
CA VAL A 141 -7.25 12.80 5.84
C VAL A 141 -7.23 14.31 5.58
N LYS A 142 -7.97 15.09 6.38
CA LYS A 142 -7.98 16.55 6.26
C LYS A 142 -6.59 17.15 6.56
N PHE A 143 -5.90 16.66 7.59
CA PHE A 143 -4.54 17.07 7.93
C PHE A 143 -3.56 16.71 6.80
N VAL A 144 -3.55 15.45 6.39
CA VAL A 144 -2.68 14.96 5.31
C VAL A 144 -2.90 15.73 4.02
N ARG A 145 -4.16 15.98 3.65
CA ARG A 145 -4.46 16.77 2.43
C ARG A 145 -3.86 18.19 2.47
N ALA A 146 -3.79 18.79 3.65
CA ALA A 146 -3.23 20.13 3.83
C ALA A 146 -1.68 20.13 3.80
N HIS A 147 -1.04 19.04 4.24
CA HIS A 147 0.41 18.98 4.49
C HIS A 147 1.14 17.91 3.67
N ARG A 148 0.49 17.23 2.74
CA ARG A 148 1.07 16.09 2.01
C ARG A 148 2.45 16.38 1.41
N ALA A 149 2.58 17.50 0.71
CA ALA A 149 3.85 17.84 0.06
C ALA A 149 5.00 18.05 1.07
N GLU A 150 4.71 18.70 2.18
CA GLU A 150 5.68 18.92 3.26
C GLU A 150 6.10 17.60 3.93
N ILE A 151 5.14 16.71 4.16
CA ILE A 151 5.38 15.38 4.75
C ILE A 151 6.24 14.54 3.80
N GLU A 152 5.86 14.45 2.52
CA GLU A 152 6.57 13.70 1.50
C GLU A 152 8.03 14.18 1.36
N GLU A 153 8.24 15.48 1.22
CA GLU A 153 9.59 16.08 1.11
C GLU A 153 10.43 15.78 2.35
N TYR A 154 9.86 15.97 3.53
CA TYR A 154 10.57 15.75 4.80
C TYR A 154 10.96 14.28 4.99
N GLU A 155 10.03 13.35 4.78
CA GLU A 155 10.30 11.91 4.95
C GLU A 155 11.29 11.39 3.91
N LEU A 156 11.21 11.81 2.65
CA LEU A 156 12.18 11.43 1.63
C LEU A 156 13.57 11.98 1.94
N ALA A 157 13.68 13.22 2.38
CA ALA A 157 14.97 13.80 2.77
C ALA A 157 15.62 13.05 3.94
N LEU A 158 14.83 12.64 4.94
CA LEU A 158 15.32 11.80 6.05
C LEU A 158 15.76 10.41 5.57
N CYS A 159 14.96 9.79 4.70
CA CYS A 159 15.26 8.48 4.13
C CYS A 159 16.56 8.52 3.32
N ASP A 160 16.75 9.51 2.46
CA ASP A 160 17.95 9.66 1.65
C ASP A 160 19.20 9.90 2.52
N ARG A 161 19.05 10.72 3.57
CA ARG A 161 20.13 10.93 4.56
C ARG A 161 20.49 9.64 5.28
N LEU A 162 19.48 8.87 5.71
CA LEU A 162 19.70 7.57 6.34
C LEU A 162 20.41 6.60 5.41
N ARG A 163 19.94 6.45 4.17
CA ARG A 163 20.55 5.59 3.17
C ARG A 163 21.99 5.99 2.86
N ALA A 164 22.28 7.29 2.74
CA ALA A 164 23.63 7.79 2.53
C ALA A 164 24.57 7.35 3.66
N ARG A 165 24.13 7.45 4.92
CA ARG A 165 24.91 7.01 6.08
C ARG A 165 25.06 5.49 6.18
N LEU A 166 24.02 4.75 5.87
CA LEU A 166 24.08 3.28 5.89
C LEU A 166 25.06 2.73 4.85
N ARG A 167 25.22 3.39 3.69
CA ARG A 167 26.22 3.00 2.68
C ARG A 167 27.67 3.15 3.16
N GLU A 168 27.93 4.01 4.16
CA GLU A 168 29.25 4.20 4.76
C GLU A 168 29.62 3.08 5.75
N ILE A 169 28.64 2.25 6.19
CA ILE A 169 28.85 1.19 7.18
C ILE A 169 29.24 -0.11 6.48
N PRO A 170 30.48 -0.63 6.66
CA PRO A 170 30.89 -1.88 6.05
C PRO A 170 29.99 -3.05 6.45
N GLY A 171 29.61 -3.87 5.49
CA GLY A 171 28.78 -5.05 5.71
C GLY A 171 27.27 -4.80 5.77
N VAL A 172 26.80 -3.56 5.84
CA VAL A 172 25.39 -3.25 5.70
C VAL A 172 24.98 -3.28 4.23
N ARG A 173 23.90 -3.99 3.92
CA ARG A 173 23.30 -4.01 2.59
C ARG A 173 21.90 -3.42 2.64
N ILE A 174 21.67 -2.33 1.92
CA ILE A 174 20.35 -1.75 1.74
C ILE A 174 19.63 -2.53 0.63
N LEU A 175 18.39 -2.93 0.85
CA LEU A 175 17.60 -3.65 -0.14
C LEU A 175 17.07 -2.68 -1.22
N CYS A 176 17.20 -3.07 -2.49
CA CYS A 176 16.72 -2.28 -3.64
C CYS A 176 17.24 -0.83 -3.65
N ASP A 177 18.54 -0.64 -3.46
CA ASP A 177 19.22 0.66 -3.43
C ASP A 177 19.82 1.00 -4.80
N ASP A 178 19.03 0.94 -5.85
CA ASP A 178 19.45 1.07 -7.25
C ASP A 178 18.91 2.33 -7.95
N GLY A 179 18.49 3.34 -7.17
CA GLY A 179 18.01 4.62 -7.69
C GLY A 179 16.61 4.59 -8.29
N GLN A 180 15.84 3.52 -8.06
CA GLN A 180 14.42 3.48 -8.44
C GLN A 180 13.58 4.39 -7.52
N ALA A 181 12.42 4.83 -8.01
CA ALA A 181 11.46 5.56 -7.20
C ALA A 181 10.99 4.71 -6.00
N HIS A 182 11.07 5.27 -4.81
CA HIS A 182 10.69 4.58 -3.58
C HIS A 182 9.96 5.50 -2.60
N MET A 183 9.19 4.89 -1.71
CA MET A 183 8.65 5.52 -0.50
C MET A 183 9.78 5.70 0.52
N ALA A 184 9.55 6.50 1.55
CA ALA A 184 10.48 6.69 2.66
C ALA A 184 10.60 5.43 3.55
N ILE A 185 10.90 4.29 2.92
CA ILE A 185 11.10 2.98 3.54
C ILE A 185 12.52 2.52 3.23
N THR A 186 13.25 2.11 4.26
CA THR A 186 14.60 1.55 4.12
C THR A 186 14.67 0.23 4.86
N SER A 187 14.95 -0.84 4.13
CA SER A 187 15.23 -2.16 4.69
C SER A 187 16.69 -2.51 4.51
N ILE A 188 17.29 -3.07 5.56
CA ILE A 188 18.68 -3.47 5.57
C ILE A 188 18.84 -4.94 5.91
N VAL A 189 19.92 -5.51 5.45
CA VAL A 189 20.44 -6.83 5.89
C VAL A 189 21.89 -6.67 6.31
N VAL A 190 22.25 -7.24 7.42
CA VAL A 190 23.64 -7.34 7.89
C VAL A 190 24.02 -8.82 7.85
N PRO A 191 24.76 -9.29 6.82
CA PRO A 191 25.10 -10.70 6.66
C PRO A 191 25.78 -11.27 7.91
N GLY A 192 25.34 -12.47 8.33
CA GLY A 192 25.84 -13.13 9.51
C GLY A 192 25.24 -12.66 10.83
N HIS A 193 24.28 -11.74 10.81
CA HIS A 193 23.55 -11.29 11.99
C HIS A 193 22.06 -11.65 11.87
N ASP A 194 21.49 -12.07 13.01
CA ASP A 194 20.05 -12.28 13.12
C ASP A 194 19.32 -10.93 13.18
N GLY A 195 18.29 -10.78 12.35
CA GLY A 195 17.54 -9.52 12.26
C GLY A 195 16.83 -9.13 13.55
N GLY A 196 16.37 -10.12 14.34
CA GLY A 196 15.75 -9.88 15.66
C GLY A 196 16.77 -9.37 16.66
N ALA A 197 17.93 -10.04 16.78
CA ALA A 197 19.01 -9.59 17.66
C ALA A 197 19.52 -8.19 17.29
N LEU A 198 19.57 -7.88 15.98
CA LEU A 198 19.94 -6.54 15.52
C LEU A 198 18.89 -5.50 15.94
N ALA A 199 17.61 -5.83 15.81
CA ALA A 199 16.54 -4.94 16.23
C ALA A 199 16.57 -4.68 17.75
N ASP A 200 16.80 -5.71 18.57
CA ASP A 200 16.95 -5.59 20.03
C ASP A 200 18.14 -4.67 20.39
N ALA A 201 19.26 -4.82 19.69
CA ALA A 201 20.43 -3.95 19.93
C ALA A 201 20.19 -2.48 19.53
N LEU A 202 19.42 -2.24 18.45
CA LEU A 202 19.03 -0.90 18.03
C LEU A 202 18.00 -0.28 18.98
N ASP A 203 17.05 -1.08 19.48
CA ASP A 203 16.07 -0.64 20.48
C ASP A 203 16.76 -0.20 21.78
N ALA A 204 17.77 -0.96 22.23
CA ALA A 204 18.61 -0.58 23.39
C ALA A 204 19.39 0.73 23.16
N ALA A 205 19.53 1.18 21.93
CA ALA A 205 20.14 2.46 21.54
C ALA A 205 19.11 3.53 21.19
N ASP A 206 17.83 3.36 21.56
CA ASP A 206 16.69 4.24 21.26
C ASP A 206 16.43 4.42 19.74
N ILE A 207 16.78 3.41 18.92
CA ILE A 207 16.53 3.40 17.48
C ILE A 207 15.41 2.40 17.17
N ALA A 208 14.23 2.94 16.91
CA ALA A 208 13.04 2.15 16.60
C ALA A 208 13.13 1.55 15.18
N VAL A 209 13.16 0.23 15.09
CA VAL A 209 13.11 -0.52 13.85
C VAL A 209 12.13 -1.68 13.94
N ARG A 210 11.91 -2.38 12.85
CA ARG A 210 11.11 -3.60 12.83
C ARG A 210 11.85 -4.71 12.10
N ALA A 211 12.06 -5.84 12.77
CA ALA A 211 12.62 -7.05 12.17
C ALA A 211 11.53 -7.99 11.63
N GLY A 212 11.92 -8.94 10.78
CA GLY A 212 11.09 -10.03 10.30
C GLY A 212 10.54 -9.84 8.88
N LEU A 213 9.58 -10.66 8.48
CA LEU A 213 9.10 -10.76 7.10
C LEU A 213 8.06 -9.70 6.70
N HIS A 214 7.62 -8.85 7.62
CA HIS A 214 6.72 -7.70 7.38
C HIS A 214 5.43 -8.05 6.60
N CYS A 215 4.86 -9.25 6.79
CA CYS A 215 3.71 -9.77 6.04
C CYS A 215 3.95 -9.93 4.53
N ALA A 216 5.22 -10.01 4.08
CA ALA A 216 5.60 -10.08 2.68
C ALA A 216 6.61 -11.22 2.39
N PRO A 217 6.29 -12.49 2.75
CA PRO A 217 7.24 -13.59 2.59
C PRO A 217 7.68 -13.82 1.15
N ALA A 218 6.81 -13.54 0.17
CA ALA A 218 7.15 -13.66 -1.25
C ALA A 218 8.23 -12.66 -1.70
N VAL A 219 8.21 -11.44 -1.15
CA VAL A 219 9.25 -10.43 -1.41
C VAL A 219 10.58 -10.88 -0.82
N HIS A 220 10.56 -11.39 0.42
CA HIS A 220 11.77 -11.93 1.07
C HIS A 220 12.31 -13.18 0.36
N ALA A 221 11.44 -14.05 -0.17
CA ALA A 221 11.86 -15.18 -1.01
C ALA A 221 12.58 -14.70 -2.27
N TRP A 222 12.01 -13.70 -2.96
CA TRP A 222 12.61 -13.11 -4.15
C TRP A 222 13.96 -12.42 -3.84
N LEU A 223 14.08 -11.73 -2.69
CA LEU A 223 15.31 -11.06 -2.25
C LEU A 223 16.36 -12.02 -1.69
N GLY A 224 16.02 -13.30 -1.43
CA GLY A 224 16.89 -14.27 -0.75
C GLY A 224 17.11 -13.95 0.73
N THR A 225 16.14 -13.31 1.39
CA THR A 225 16.23 -12.82 2.78
C THR A 225 15.21 -13.48 3.72
N LEU A 226 14.74 -14.69 3.39
CA LEU A 226 13.76 -15.40 4.25
C LEU A 226 14.33 -15.81 5.61
N GLN A 227 15.65 -15.91 5.74
CA GLN A 227 16.36 -16.38 6.94
C GLN A 227 17.32 -15.32 7.51
N SER A 228 17.15 -14.08 7.12
CA SER A 228 18.03 -12.96 7.56
C SER A 228 17.28 -11.99 8.44
#